data_3bb67bb3e3858cdc475f874dc3a1af89
#
_entry.id   3bb67bb3e3858cdc475f874dc3a1af89
#
_cell.length_a   1.000
_cell.length_b   1.000
_cell.length_c   1.000
_cell.angle_alpha   90.00
_cell.angle_beta   90.00
_cell.angle_gamma   90.00
#
_symmetry.space_group_name_H-M   'P 1'
#
loop_
_entity.id
_entity.type
_entity.pdbx_description
1 polymer ?
#
loop_
_entity_poly.entity_id
_entity_poly.type
_entity_poly.pdbx_seq_one_letter_code
_entity_poly.pdbx_strand_id
1 'polypeptide(L)'
;MIMITPEDILETMDLEAQKVCAKTFLQERPNATDEKLTEFIVVSLPYSTVNKTLGESDDWWLDITVVFEIFVADRKTRSNPKEFNQPAMKRLRNALMEVFPIVVPNQFKIDFPRTVIPASSDGHGYHYTRIQAKMTTMV
;
A
#
# COMPACT_ATOMS: atom_id res chain seq x y z
N MET A 1 22.92 -12.19 -12.46
CA MET A 1 22.01 -12.15 -11.30
C MET A 1 21.29 -10.82 -11.27
N ILE A 2 19.98 -10.85 -11.23
CA ILE A 2 19.18 -9.64 -11.07
C ILE A 2 18.87 -9.49 -9.58
N MET A 3 19.33 -8.40 -9.00
CA MET A 3 19.02 -8.08 -7.62
C MET A 3 17.83 -7.12 -7.60
N ILE A 4 16.74 -7.54 -6.97
CA ILE A 4 15.57 -6.70 -6.77
C ILE A 4 15.74 -5.96 -5.46
N THR A 5 15.68 -4.64 -5.51
CA THR A 5 15.84 -3.81 -4.32
C THR A 5 14.49 -3.45 -3.71
N PRO A 6 14.45 -3.08 -2.41
CA PRO A 6 13.22 -2.56 -1.80
C PRO A 6 12.66 -1.37 -2.56
N GLU A 7 13.52 -0.51 -3.11
CA GLU A 7 13.11 0.65 -3.88
C GLU A 7 12.40 0.25 -5.18
N ASP A 8 12.84 -0.83 -5.83
CA ASP A 8 12.16 -1.36 -7.02
C ASP A 8 10.73 -1.80 -6.70
N ILE A 9 10.55 -2.43 -5.56
CA ILE A 9 9.24 -2.89 -5.12
C ILE A 9 8.35 -1.71 -4.78
N LEU A 10 8.88 -0.74 -4.02
CA LEU A 10 8.14 0.47 -3.65
C LEU A 10 7.73 1.26 -4.88
N GLU A 11 8.60 1.40 -5.87
CA GLU A 11 8.28 2.11 -7.11
C GLU A 11 7.13 1.45 -7.85
N THR A 12 7.14 0.12 -7.94
CA THR A 12 6.05 -0.62 -8.58
C THR A 12 4.74 -0.44 -7.81
N MET A 13 4.77 -0.53 -6.48
CA MET A 13 3.60 -0.32 -5.65
C MET A 13 3.03 1.08 -5.82
N ASP A 14 3.91 2.07 -5.86
CA ASP A 14 3.52 3.47 -6.02
C ASP A 14 2.85 3.71 -7.37
N LEU A 15 3.41 3.18 -8.44
CA LEU A 15 2.83 3.30 -9.78
C LEU A 15 1.44 2.66 -9.85
N GLU A 16 1.26 1.51 -9.22
CA GLU A 16 -0.05 0.87 -9.17
C GLU A 16 -1.05 1.66 -8.31
N ALA A 17 -0.59 2.20 -7.18
CA ALA A 17 -1.43 3.03 -6.32
C ALA A 17 -1.86 4.32 -7.03
N GLN A 18 -1.00 4.90 -7.87
CA GLN A 18 -1.32 6.10 -8.64
C GLN A 18 -2.46 5.89 -9.64
N LYS A 19 -2.70 4.66 -10.06
CA LYS A 19 -3.86 4.34 -10.92
C LYS A 19 -5.18 4.47 -10.18
N VAL A 20 -5.14 4.41 -8.85
CA VAL A 20 -6.32 4.44 -7.98
C VAL A 20 -6.51 5.81 -7.36
N CYS A 21 -5.44 6.46 -6.96
CA CYS A 21 -5.48 7.72 -6.24
C CYS A 21 -4.32 8.62 -6.70
N ALA A 22 -4.63 9.88 -6.96
CA ALA A 22 -3.64 10.83 -7.48
C ALA A 22 -2.52 11.16 -6.47
N LYS A 23 -2.82 11.08 -5.17
CA LYS A 23 -1.86 11.39 -4.11
C LYS A 23 -1.39 10.11 -3.45
N THR A 24 -0.10 9.81 -3.62
CA THR A 24 0.54 8.62 -3.04
C THR A 24 1.84 9.04 -2.35
N PHE A 25 2.18 8.30 -1.28
CA PHE A 25 3.37 8.57 -0.49
C PHE A 25 4.09 7.26 -0.19
N LEU A 26 5.41 7.34 -0.04
CA LEU A 26 6.26 6.18 0.23
C LEU A 26 6.64 6.13 1.70
N GLN A 27 6.47 4.97 2.31
CA GLN A 27 6.90 4.61 3.66
C GLN A 27 6.20 5.35 4.80
N GLU A 28 5.92 6.62 4.64
CA GLU A 28 5.35 7.45 5.71
C GLU A 28 4.19 8.28 5.19
N ARG A 29 3.19 8.46 6.05
CA ARG A 29 2.13 9.41 5.73
C ARG A 29 2.71 10.83 5.76
N PRO A 30 2.17 11.74 4.95
CA PRO A 30 2.63 13.12 4.98
C PRO A 30 2.31 13.76 6.31
N ASN A 31 3.19 14.64 6.77
CA ASN A 31 2.89 15.50 7.90
C ASN A 31 1.75 16.45 7.54
N ALA A 32 1.12 17.04 8.57
CA ALA A 32 0.16 18.09 8.33
C ALA A 32 0.85 19.18 7.51
N THR A 33 0.37 19.38 6.30
CA THR A 33 0.94 20.35 5.37
C THR A 33 -0.09 21.41 5.06
N ASP A 34 0.33 22.47 4.38
CA ASP A 34 -0.57 23.51 3.90
C ASP A 34 -1.56 22.96 2.87
N GLU A 35 -1.27 21.81 2.27
CA GLU A 35 -2.16 21.16 1.32
C GLU A 35 -3.16 20.29 2.04
N LYS A 36 -4.44 20.57 1.84
CA LYS A 36 -5.52 19.78 2.41
C LYS A 36 -5.82 18.57 1.55
N LEU A 37 -5.37 17.41 2.01
CA LEU A 37 -5.60 16.15 1.31
C LEU A 37 -6.94 15.55 1.72
N THR A 38 -7.76 15.19 0.75
CA THR A 38 -9.04 14.52 0.99
C THR A 38 -8.91 13.01 0.99
N GLU A 39 -7.98 12.49 0.20
CA GLU A 39 -7.69 11.06 0.13
C GLU A 39 -6.26 10.85 -0.35
N PHE A 40 -5.60 9.83 0.16
CA PHE A 40 -4.26 9.46 -0.27
C PHE A 40 -3.96 8.01 0.07
N ILE A 41 -2.95 7.45 -0.58
CA ILE A 41 -2.48 6.09 -0.34
C ILE A 41 -1.01 6.15 0.04
N VAL A 42 -0.66 5.42 1.09
CA VAL A 42 0.74 5.24 1.52
C VAL A 42 1.13 3.82 1.21
N VAL A 43 2.22 3.64 0.46
CA VAL A 43 2.78 2.33 0.19
C VAL A 43 4.03 2.16 1.05
N SER A 44 4.17 0.99 1.67
CA SER A 44 5.29 0.76 2.57
C SER A 44 5.73 -0.70 2.59
N LEU A 45 6.95 -0.90 3.05
CA LEU A 45 7.52 -2.20 3.31
C LEU A 45 7.79 -2.33 4.80
N PRO A 46 7.86 -3.56 5.34
CA PRO A 46 8.20 -3.74 6.75
C PRO A 46 9.63 -3.26 7.04
N TYR A 47 9.94 -3.14 8.31
CA TYR A 47 11.22 -2.65 8.81
C TYR A 47 12.42 -3.35 8.21
N SER A 48 12.32 -4.64 8.00
CA SER A 48 13.40 -5.41 7.43
C SER A 48 12.85 -6.34 6.36
N THR A 49 13.60 -6.46 5.29
CA THR A 49 13.38 -7.46 4.27
C THR A 49 14.42 -8.55 4.47
N VAL A 50 14.00 -9.80 4.36
CA VAL A 50 14.92 -10.91 4.47
C VAL A 50 15.30 -11.36 3.07
N ASN A 51 16.56 -11.18 2.73
CA ASN A 51 17.11 -11.74 1.51
C ASN A 51 17.39 -13.21 1.75
N LYS A 52 16.83 -14.06 0.91
CA LYS A 52 17.06 -15.48 0.98
C LYS A 52 17.77 -15.92 -0.27
N THR A 53 18.77 -16.79 -0.11
CA THR A 53 19.39 -17.45 -1.23
C THR A 53 18.76 -18.83 -1.40
N LEU A 54 18.57 -19.26 -2.63
CA LEU A 54 18.06 -20.59 -2.92
C LEU A 54 19.24 -21.54 -3.04
N GLY A 55 19.50 -22.29 -1.94
CA GLY A 55 20.60 -23.25 -1.91
C GLY A 55 21.96 -22.59 -2.12
N GLU A 56 22.79 -23.23 -2.96
CA GLU A 56 24.12 -22.72 -3.28
C GLU A 56 24.13 -21.80 -4.50
N SER A 57 22.95 -21.48 -5.05
CA SER A 57 22.88 -20.61 -6.21
C SER A 57 23.07 -19.14 -5.81
N ASP A 58 23.52 -18.34 -6.75
CA ASP A 58 23.66 -16.89 -6.56
C ASP A 58 22.34 -16.15 -6.72
N ASP A 59 21.23 -16.86 -6.86
CA ASP A 59 19.91 -16.25 -7.02
C ASP A 59 19.37 -15.77 -5.68
N TRP A 60 18.96 -14.52 -5.66
CA TRP A 60 18.37 -13.92 -4.48
C TRP A 60 16.86 -14.06 -4.52
N TRP A 61 16.28 -14.41 -3.37
CA TRP A 61 14.85 -14.57 -3.23
C TRP A 61 14.35 -13.71 -2.08
N LEU A 62 13.34 -12.91 -2.36
CA LEU A 62 12.67 -12.09 -1.36
C LEU A 62 11.26 -12.59 -1.16
N ASP A 63 10.88 -12.74 0.10
CA ASP A 63 9.52 -13.08 0.50
C ASP A 63 9.12 -12.10 1.59
N ILE A 64 8.35 -11.10 1.22
CA ILE A 64 7.99 -10.01 2.14
C ILE A 64 6.50 -9.71 2.04
N THR A 65 5.99 -9.09 3.11
CA THR A 65 4.64 -8.54 3.12
C THR A 65 4.73 -7.07 2.74
N VAL A 66 3.98 -6.68 1.71
CA VAL A 66 3.88 -5.27 1.30
C VAL A 66 2.59 -4.69 1.87
N VAL A 67 2.60 -3.40 2.13
CA VAL A 67 1.50 -2.73 2.81
C VAL A 67 1.02 -1.54 1.99
N PHE A 68 -0.28 -1.48 1.76
CA PHE A 68 -0.97 -0.32 1.19
C PHE A 68 -1.92 0.22 2.26
N GLU A 69 -1.82 1.50 2.56
CA GLU A 69 -2.73 2.14 3.50
C GLU A 69 -3.52 3.21 2.76
N ILE A 70 -4.85 3.12 2.81
CA ILE A 70 -5.75 4.07 2.18
C ILE A 70 -6.27 5.00 3.26
N PHE A 71 -6.08 6.30 3.08
CA PHE A 71 -6.56 7.33 4.00
C PHE A 71 -7.65 8.16 3.31
N VAL A 72 -8.75 8.38 4.02
CA VAL A 72 -9.82 9.28 3.58
C VAL A 72 -10.12 10.26 4.69
N ALA A 73 -10.29 11.54 4.31
CA ALA A 73 -10.61 12.57 5.28
C ALA A 73 -12.01 12.37 5.85
N ASP A 74 -12.16 12.63 7.14
CA ASP A 74 -13.45 12.54 7.80
C ASP A 74 -14.38 13.64 7.28
N ARG A 75 -15.68 13.32 7.24
CA ARG A 75 -16.71 14.32 6.91
C ARG A 75 -17.15 15.03 8.17
N LYS A 76 -17.31 16.34 8.07
CA LYS A 76 -17.89 17.13 9.15
C LYS A 76 -19.39 17.23 8.94
N THR A 77 -20.15 16.62 9.84
CA THR A 77 -21.60 16.71 9.82
C THR A 77 -22.06 17.47 11.08
N ARG A 78 -23.33 17.86 11.11
CA ARG A 78 -23.90 18.53 12.28
C ARG A 78 -23.81 17.68 13.54
N SER A 79 -24.00 16.37 13.39
CA SER A 79 -24.02 15.44 14.52
C SER A 79 -22.67 14.84 14.84
N ASN A 80 -21.73 14.84 13.88
CA ASN A 80 -20.43 14.20 14.06
C ASN A 80 -19.36 14.88 13.21
N PRO A 81 -18.45 15.66 13.83
CA PRO A 81 -17.37 16.30 13.08
C PRO A 81 -16.29 15.33 12.57
N LYS A 82 -16.34 14.07 12.99
CA LYS A 82 -15.36 13.02 12.63
C LYS A 82 -16.04 11.83 11.97
N GLU A 83 -17.06 12.09 11.16
CA GLU A 83 -17.78 11.02 10.52
C GLU A 83 -16.93 10.32 9.44
N PHE A 84 -16.90 8.99 9.49
CA PHE A 84 -16.20 8.20 8.52
C PHE A 84 -16.83 8.35 7.12
N ASN A 85 -16.03 8.72 6.13
CA ASN A 85 -16.45 8.80 4.75
C ASN A 85 -16.43 7.41 4.11
N GLN A 86 -17.41 6.59 4.44
CA GLN A 86 -17.50 5.21 4.00
C GLN A 86 -17.56 5.05 2.48
N PRO A 87 -18.34 5.84 1.73
CA PRO A 87 -18.40 5.70 0.27
C PRO A 87 -17.04 5.90 -0.40
N ALA A 88 -16.26 6.89 0.04
CA ALA A 88 -14.94 7.14 -0.52
C ALA A 88 -13.98 5.99 -0.22
N MET A 89 -13.99 5.47 1.01
CA MET A 89 -13.16 4.35 1.39
C MET A 89 -13.50 3.10 0.58
N LYS A 90 -14.79 2.82 0.42
CA LYS A 90 -15.24 1.66 -0.35
C LYS A 90 -14.80 1.76 -1.81
N ARG A 91 -14.94 2.94 -2.40
CA ARG A 91 -14.53 3.20 -3.79
C ARG A 91 -13.05 2.96 -3.98
N LEU A 92 -12.21 3.53 -3.11
CA LEU A 92 -10.76 3.41 -3.19
C LEU A 92 -10.29 1.98 -2.93
N ARG A 93 -10.88 1.32 -1.93
CA ARG A 93 -10.53 -0.06 -1.62
C ARG A 93 -10.86 -0.98 -2.78
N ASN A 94 -12.05 -0.87 -3.35
CA ASN A 94 -12.46 -1.70 -4.48
C ASN A 94 -11.55 -1.47 -5.69
N ALA A 95 -11.23 -0.21 -5.98
CA ALA A 95 -10.33 0.12 -7.09
C ALA A 95 -8.91 -0.44 -6.86
N LEU A 96 -8.41 -0.35 -5.63
CA LEU A 96 -7.09 -0.91 -5.31
C LEU A 96 -7.06 -2.43 -5.42
N MET A 97 -8.12 -3.09 -4.96
CA MET A 97 -8.17 -4.56 -5.05
C MET A 97 -8.13 -5.06 -6.49
N GLU A 98 -8.59 -4.26 -7.44
CA GLU A 98 -8.57 -4.63 -8.85
C GLU A 98 -7.17 -4.61 -9.49
N VAL A 99 -6.20 -3.95 -8.88
CA VAL A 99 -4.85 -3.93 -9.44
C VAL A 99 -4.08 -5.22 -9.18
N PHE A 100 -4.55 -6.05 -8.24
CA PHE A 100 -3.92 -7.32 -7.91
C PHE A 100 -4.41 -8.47 -8.80
N PRO A 101 -3.58 -9.45 -9.08
CA PRO A 101 -2.16 -9.53 -8.71
C PRO A 101 -1.30 -8.56 -9.53
N ILE A 102 -0.24 -8.05 -8.91
CA ILE A 102 0.72 -7.19 -9.59
C ILE A 102 1.89 -8.07 -10.02
N VAL A 103 2.14 -8.14 -11.32
CA VAL A 103 3.18 -9.01 -11.87
C VAL A 103 4.19 -8.18 -12.64
N VAL A 104 5.43 -8.25 -12.23
CA VAL A 104 6.55 -7.72 -13.00
C VAL A 104 7.28 -8.92 -13.58
N PRO A 105 7.14 -9.18 -14.90
CA PRO A 105 7.66 -10.40 -15.51
C PRO A 105 9.15 -10.61 -15.23
N ASN A 106 9.48 -11.83 -14.83
CA ASN A 106 10.86 -12.27 -14.53
C ASN A 106 11.50 -11.54 -13.34
N GLN A 107 10.72 -10.82 -12.54
CA GLN A 107 11.22 -10.11 -11.36
C GLN A 107 10.47 -10.54 -10.10
N PHE A 108 9.23 -10.12 -9.97
CA PHE A 108 8.43 -10.46 -8.79
C PHE A 108 6.93 -10.36 -9.07
N LYS A 109 6.16 -10.87 -8.14
CA LYS A 109 4.70 -10.72 -8.15
C LYS A 109 4.22 -10.36 -6.75
N ILE A 110 3.15 -9.58 -6.69
CA ILE A 110 2.42 -9.30 -5.46
C ILE A 110 1.07 -9.98 -5.59
N ASP A 111 0.83 -10.97 -4.74
CA ASP A 111 -0.39 -11.76 -4.78
C ASP A 111 -1.61 -10.94 -4.34
N PHE A 112 -2.80 -11.44 -4.61
CA PHE A 112 -4.02 -10.83 -4.14
C PHE A 112 -4.00 -10.74 -2.61
N PRO A 113 -4.39 -9.58 -2.03
CA PRO A 113 -4.31 -9.39 -0.58
C PRO A 113 -5.12 -10.41 0.20
N ARG A 114 -4.52 -10.97 1.23
CA ARG A 114 -5.18 -11.92 2.14
C ARG A 114 -5.74 -11.24 3.37
N THR A 115 -5.20 -10.09 3.72
CA THR A 115 -5.57 -9.38 4.94
C THR A 115 -6.02 -7.98 4.59
N VAL A 116 -7.26 -7.68 4.98
CA VAL A 116 -7.85 -6.34 4.88
C VAL A 116 -8.36 -5.98 6.26
N ILE A 117 -7.79 -4.94 6.84
CA ILE A 117 -8.17 -4.48 8.17
C ILE A 117 -9.32 -3.48 8.03
N PRO A 118 -10.40 -3.61 8.82
CA PRO A 118 -11.48 -2.64 8.77
C PRO A 118 -10.98 -1.22 9.06
N ALA A 119 -11.61 -0.24 8.44
CA ALA A 119 -11.22 1.13 8.60
C ALA A 119 -11.35 1.61 10.05
N SER A 120 -10.37 2.37 10.50
CA SER A 120 -10.37 2.98 11.82
C SER A 120 -9.86 4.40 11.76
N SER A 121 -10.17 5.20 12.80
CA SER A 121 -9.71 6.57 12.89
C SER A 121 -8.19 6.60 13.16
N ASP A 122 -7.51 7.54 12.51
CA ASP A 122 -6.08 7.77 12.77
C ASP A 122 -5.85 8.81 13.88
N GLY A 123 -6.91 9.40 14.41
CA GLY A 123 -6.82 10.46 15.42
C GLY A 123 -6.45 11.83 14.88
N HIS A 124 -6.31 11.98 13.56
CA HIS A 124 -5.86 13.22 12.92
C HIS A 124 -6.79 13.70 11.80
N GLY A 125 -8.06 13.32 11.88
CA GLY A 125 -9.06 13.76 10.91
C GLY A 125 -9.21 12.85 9.69
N TYR A 126 -8.67 11.65 9.75
CA TYR A 126 -8.77 10.65 8.70
C TYR A 126 -9.18 9.31 9.26
N HIS A 127 -9.83 8.52 8.42
CA HIS A 127 -9.95 7.08 8.64
C HIS A 127 -9.05 6.39 7.62
N TYR A 128 -8.47 5.26 8.02
CA TYR A 128 -7.58 4.51 7.16
C TYR A 128 -7.86 3.02 7.24
N THR A 129 -7.52 2.31 6.16
CA THR A 129 -7.51 0.85 6.13
C THR A 129 -6.14 0.39 5.69
N ARG A 130 -5.74 -0.76 6.18
CA ARG A 130 -4.47 -1.37 5.81
C ARG A 130 -4.73 -2.65 5.02
N ILE A 131 -4.11 -2.74 3.86
CA ILE A 131 -4.19 -3.90 2.98
C ILE A 131 -2.79 -4.49 2.90
N GLN A 132 -2.67 -5.76 3.27
CA GLN A 132 -1.40 -6.46 3.27
C GLN A 132 -1.41 -7.55 2.21
N ALA A 133 -0.36 -7.60 1.43
CA ALA A 133 -0.20 -8.58 0.37
C ALA A 133 1.20 -9.16 0.41
N LYS A 134 1.33 -10.39 -0.10
CA LYS A 134 2.62 -11.08 -0.14
C LYS A 134 3.30 -10.85 -1.48
N MET A 135 4.55 -10.43 -1.43
CA MET A 135 5.39 -10.30 -2.60
C MET A 135 6.38 -11.47 -2.62
N THR A 136 6.52 -12.09 -3.79
CA THR A 136 7.45 -13.19 -4.01
C THR A 136 8.27 -12.90 -5.24
N THR A 137 9.58 -13.10 -5.17
CA THR A 137 10.43 -12.95 -6.34
C THR A 137 10.20 -14.14 -7.30
N MET A 138 10.25 -13.84 -8.56
CA MET A 138 10.12 -14.84 -9.64
C MET A 138 11.52 -15.10 -10.21
N VAL A 139 11.91 -16.32 -10.10
CA VAL A 139 13.21 -16.76 -10.61
C VAL A 139 13.02 -17.43 -11.98
#